data_b9f68cf7c9332d20d406515dd24efeb1
#
_entry.id   b9f68cf7c9332d20d406515dd24efeb1
#
_cell.length_a   1.000
_cell.length_b   1.000
_cell.length_c   1.000
_cell.angle_alpha   90.00
_cell.angle_beta   90.00
_cell.angle_gamma   90.00
#
_symmetry.space_group_name_H-M   'P 1'
#
loop_
_entity.id
_entity.type
_entity.pdbx_description
1 polymer ?
#
loop_
_entity_poly.entity_id
_entity_poly.type
_entity_poly.pdbx_seq_one_letter_code
_entity_poly.pdbx_strand_id
1 'polypeptide(L)'
;DNEPCSASPPTAPARSGCWSRPTGSPWASCAPPCSRSSTDRRADVRPAQPADILACAALCTEIHGFDRSGELKDAIEQKTAVVVEHLDQITGYATLIGFFGHAVARTNQDLMAMIAAAPSFQGPGFLLPTRNYLVFSWCLANGLTLVMQTTLMTIGLYNEPAGAYFPGVLY
;
A
#
# COMPACT_ATOMS: atom_id res chain seq x y z
N ASP A 1 -17.06 53.66 -16.93
CA ASP A 1 -17.30 52.60 -17.93
C ASP A 1 -16.42 51.40 -17.56
N ASN A 2 -17.03 50.45 -16.88
CA ASN A 2 -16.37 49.25 -16.34
C ASN A 2 -17.05 48.04 -17.02
N GLU A 3 -16.42 47.49 -18.06
CA GLU A 3 -16.88 46.24 -18.64
C GLU A 3 -16.29 45.02 -17.88
N PRO A 4 -17.11 44.02 -17.51
CA PRO A 4 -16.59 42.79 -16.91
C PRO A 4 -16.11 41.81 -17.99
N CYS A 5 -14.86 41.41 -17.88
CA CYS A 5 -14.25 40.35 -18.67
C CYS A 5 -14.94 39.00 -18.40
N SER A 6 -15.73 38.51 -19.32
CA SER A 6 -16.31 37.17 -19.32
C SER A 6 -15.30 36.18 -19.90
N ALA A 7 -14.59 35.46 -19.05
CA ALA A 7 -13.78 34.33 -19.45
C ALA A 7 -14.62 33.04 -19.42
N SER A 8 -14.90 32.48 -20.59
CA SER A 8 -15.50 31.16 -20.74
C SER A 8 -14.47 30.06 -20.36
N PRO A 9 -14.87 28.99 -19.65
CA PRO A 9 -13.98 27.88 -19.35
C PRO A 9 -13.69 27.04 -20.62
N PRO A 10 -12.50 26.46 -20.76
CA PRO A 10 -12.16 25.63 -21.92
C PRO A 10 -12.97 24.31 -21.90
N THR A 11 -13.59 24.03 -23.02
CA THR A 11 -14.33 22.80 -23.31
C THR A 11 -13.39 21.61 -23.33
N ALA A 12 -13.55 20.67 -22.40
CA ALA A 12 -12.82 19.41 -22.40
C ALA A 12 -13.31 18.50 -23.56
N PRO A 13 -12.40 17.83 -24.29
CA PRO A 13 -12.81 16.90 -25.34
C PRO A 13 -13.43 15.63 -24.73
N ALA A 14 -14.62 15.30 -25.22
CA ALA A 14 -15.33 14.06 -24.92
C ALA A 14 -14.47 12.86 -25.38
N ARG A 15 -13.96 12.08 -24.46
CA ARG A 15 -13.39 10.76 -24.74
C ARG A 15 -14.50 9.72 -24.66
N SER A 16 -15.03 9.35 -25.80
CA SER A 16 -15.81 8.14 -26.00
C SER A 16 -14.86 6.93 -25.93
N GLY A 17 -14.75 6.30 -24.75
CA GLY A 17 -14.00 5.09 -24.51
C GLY A 17 -14.94 4.03 -23.97
N CYS A 18 -15.18 3.02 -24.80
CA CYS A 18 -15.97 1.84 -24.58
C CYS A 18 -15.57 1.10 -23.29
N TRP A 19 -16.45 1.08 -22.29
CA TRP A 19 -16.31 0.28 -21.08
C TRP A 19 -17.00 -1.07 -21.28
N SER A 20 -16.29 -2.07 -21.80
CA SER A 20 -16.70 -3.46 -21.67
C SER A 20 -16.16 -4.01 -20.37
N ARG A 21 -17.03 -4.35 -19.43
CA ARG A 21 -16.71 -5.04 -18.17
C ARG A 21 -16.27 -6.48 -18.47
N PRO A 22 -15.06 -6.92 -18.07
CA PRO A 22 -14.81 -8.35 -17.91
C PRO A 22 -15.23 -8.78 -16.51
N THR A 23 -15.92 -9.92 -16.43
CA THR A 23 -16.20 -10.67 -15.21
C THR A 23 -14.91 -11.33 -14.73
N GLY A 24 -14.17 -10.64 -13.87
CA GLY A 24 -12.93 -11.09 -13.26
C GLY A 24 -12.44 -9.98 -12.32
N SER A 25 -11.82 -10.37 -11.24
CA SER A 25 -11.34 -9.52 -10.14
C SER A 25 -11.05 -8.06 -10.57
N PRO A 26 -11.66 -7.05 -9.92
CA PRO A 26 -11.57 -5.65 -10.36
C PRO A 26 -10.15 -5.06 -10.37
N TRP A 27 -9.18 -5.77 -9.84
CA TRP A 27 -7.81 -5.30 -9.65
C TRP A 27 -6.84 -5.68 -10.77
N ALA A 28 -7.17 -6.69 -11.59
CA ALA A 28 -6.25 -7.19 -12.60
C ALA A 28 -6.14 -6.30 -13.86
N SER A 29 -7.00 -5.28 -14.03
CA SER A 29 -7.16 -4.56 -15.30
C SER A 29 -6.83 -3.06 -15.26
N CYS A 30 -6.40 -2.50 -14.14
CA CYS A 30 -6.13 -1.05 -14.03
C CYS A 30 -4.66 -0.72 -13.75
N ALA A 31 -3.72 -1.47 -14.31
CA ALA A 31 -2.36 -0.97 -14.42
C ALA A 31 -2.31 -0.03 -15.65
N PRO A 32 -2.11 1.29 -15.49
CA PRO A 32 -1.84 2.15 -16.63
C PRO A 32 -0.57 1.65 -17.30
N PRO A 33 -0.44 1.70 -18.64
CA PRO A 33 0.82 1.43 -19.31
C PRO A 33 1.80 2.54 -18.91
N CYS A 34 2.58 2.28 -17.86
CA CYS A 34 3.67 3.15 -17.46
C CYS A 34 4.74 3.04 -18.55
N SER A 35 4.90 4.10 -19.34
CA SER A 35 6.02 4.24 -20.28
C SER A 35 7.32 4.06 -19.48
N ARG A 36 8.06 3.02 -19.82
CA ARG A 36 9.33 2.65 -19.21
C ARG A 36 10.34 3.76 -19.41
N SER A 37 10.60 4.55 -18.40
CA SER A 37 11.87 5.25 -18.29
C SER A 37 12.89 4.27 -17.69
N SER A 38 14.01 4.11 -18.34
CA SER A 38 15.04 3.08 -18.13
C SER A 38 15.88 3.24 -16.85
N THR A 39 15.38 3.89 -15.81
CA THR A 39 16.03 4.07 -14.51
C THR A 39 15.16 3.67 -13.32
N ASP A 40 13.94 3.22 -13.54
CA ASP A 40 13.06 2.76 -12.46
C ASP A 40 13.35 1.28 -12.15
N ARG A 41 14.25 1.06 -11.21
CA ARG A 41 14.51 -0.26 -10.64
C ARG A 41 13.26 -0.64 -9.82
N ARG A 42 12.39 -1.42 -10.45
CA ARG A 42 11.13 -1.89 -9.88
C ARG A 42 11.39 -2.57 -8.55
N ALA A 43 10.62 -2.18 -7.57
CA ALA A 43 10.41 -2.98 -6.37
C ALA A 43 9.91 -4.37 -6.80
N ASP A 44 10.67 -5.41 -6.51
CA ASP A 44 10.25 -6.78 -6.76
C ASP A 44 9.47 -7.28 -5.55
N VAL A 45 8.18 -7.58 -5.76
CA VAL A 45 7.30 -8.10 -4.70
C VAL A 45 7.21 -9.60 -4.86
N ARG A 46 7.71 -10.33 -3.87
CA ARG A 46 7.70 -11.80 -3.86
C ARG A 46 7.16 -12.37 -2.55
N PRO A 47 6.73 -13.64 -2.55
CA PRO A 47 6.41 -14.33 -1.31
C PRO A 47 7.60 -14.34 -0.35
N ALA A 48 7.33 -14.10 0.94
CA ALA A 48 8.35 -14.14 1.98
C ALA A 48 8.81 -15.59 2.23
N GLN A 49 10.09 -15.75 2.52
CA GLN A 49 10.72 -17.02 2.84
C GLN A 49 11.25 -17.02 4.28
N PRO A 50 11.47 -18.18 4.90
CA PRO A 50 12.06 -18.26 6.24
C PRO A 50 13.42 -17.55 6.38
N ALA A 51 14.19 -17.47 5.29
CA ALA A 51 15.46 -16.77 5.27
C ALA A 51 15.32 -15.24 5.42
N ASP A 52 14.15 -14.68 5.07
CA ASP A 52 13.88 -13.24 5.11
C ASP A 52 13.54 -12.73 6.52
N ILE A 53 13.25 -13.62 7.47
CA ILE A 53 12.76 -13.29 8.80
C ILE A 53 13.67 -12.29 9.51
N LEU A 54 14.99 -12.53 9.48
CA LEU A 54 15.95 -11.66 10.18
C LEU A 54 15.97 -10.25 9.59
N ALA A 55 15.94 -10.14 8.28
CA ALA A 55 15.93 -8.84 7.59
C ALA A 55 14.60 -8.09 7.84
N CYS A 56 13.48 -8.79 7.81
CA CYS A 56 12.17 -8.23 8.12
C CYS A 56 12.06 -7.78 9.59
N ALA A 57 12.60 -8.57 10.53
CA ALA A 57 12.64 -8.23 11.95
C ALA A 57 13.47 -6.96 12.20
N ALA A 58 14.64 -6.85 11.56
CA ALA A 58 15.46 -5.66 11.63
C ALA A 58 14.73 -4.42 11.06
N LEU A 59 14.05 -4.57 9.92
CA LEU A 59 13.25 -3.52 9.32
C LEU A 59 12.07 -3.09 10.22
N CYS A 60 11.38 -4.07 10.83
CA CYS A 60 10.30 -3.77 11.77
C CYS A 60 10.80 -3.00 12.99
N THR A 61 11.93 -3.42 13.56
CA THR A 61 12.55 -2.72 14.68
C THR A 61 12.99 -1.30 14.30
N GLU A 62 13.51 -1.10 13.10
CA GLU A 62 13.89 0.22 12.59
C GLU A 62 12.68 1.17 12.50
N ILE A 63 11.53 0.67 12.04
CA ILE A 63 10.35 1.49 11.76
C ILE A 63 9.41 1.59 12.97
N HIS A 64 9.10 0.48 13.62
CA HIS A 64 8.15 0.41 14.75
C HIS A 64 8.82 0.47 16.13
N GLY A 65 10.12 0.20 16.21
CA GLY A 65 10.84 0.15 17.48
C GLY A 65 10.73 -1.19 18.23
N PHE A 66 10.09 -2.21 17.64
CA PHE A 66 9.95 -3.54 18.24
C PHE A 66 9.90 -4.64 17.18
N ASP A 67 10.20 -5.87 17.60
CA ASP A 67 10.22 -7.04 16.72
C ASP A 67 8.84 -7.73 16.66
N ARG A 68 8.45 -8.14 15.44
CA ARG A 68 7.22 -8.89 15.13
C ARG A 68 7.52 -10.18 14.35
N SER A 69 8.69 -10.76 14.55
CA SER A 69 9.14 -11.95 13.81
C SER A 69 8.25 -13.19 14.06
N GLY A 70 7.59 -13.29 15.21
CA GLY A 70 6.65 -14.36 15.50
C GLY A 70 5.47 -14.37 14.55
N GLU A 71 4.82 -13.23 14.39
CA GLU A 71 3.68 -13.06 13.46
C GLU A 71 4.10 -13.28 12.00
N LEU A 72 5.30 -12.83 11.62
CA LEU A 72 5.82 -13.06 10.28
C LEU A 72 6.07 -14.56 10.01
N LYS A 73 6.56 -15.33 11.00
CA LYS A 73 6.73 -16.78 10.86
C LYS A 73 5.41 -17.47 10.56
N ASP A 74 4.38 -17.15 11.34
CA ASP A 74 3.04 -17.71 11.14
C ASP A 74 2.48 -17.36 9.76
N ALA A 75 2.69 -16.11 9.30
CA ALA A 75 2.26 -15.66 7.99
C ALA A 75 3.03 -16.34 6.84
N ILE A 76 4.31 -16.65 7.00
CA ILE A 76 5.10 -17.42 6.04
C ILE A 76 4.58 -18.86 5.94
N GLU A 77 4.28 -19.50 7.07
CA GLU A 77 3.69 -20.86 7.11
C GLU A 77 2.32 -20.88 6.42
N GLN A 78 1.52 -19.83 6.60
CA GLN A 78 0.23 -19.64 5.93
C GLN A 78 0.35 -19.21 4.46
N LYS A 79 1.55 -18.89 3.98
CA LYS A 79 1.83 -18.41 2.63
C LYS A 79 1.10 -17.09 2.28
N THR A 80 0.88 -16.25 3.27
CA THR A 80 0.24 -14.93 3.11
C THR A 80 1.25 -13.80 3.08
N ALA A 81 2.46 -14.02 3.63
CA ALA A 81 3.48 -12.99 3.74
C ALA A 81 4.14 -12.69 2.41
N VAL A 82 4.41 -11.40 2.17
CA VAL A 82 5.15 -10.89 1.02
C VAL A 82 6.27 -9.96 1.46
N VAL A 83 7.32 -9.88 0.67
CA VAL A 83 8.43 -8.95 0.84
C VAL A 83 8.61 -8.11 -0.42
N VAL A 84 9.13 -6.91 -0.22
CA VAL A 84 9.61 -6.02 -1.30
C VAL A 84 11.13 -5.99 -1.26
N GLU A 85 11.74 -6.23 -2.40
CA GLU A 85 13.18 -6.29 -2.54
C GLU A 85 13.69 -5.25 -3.55
N HIS A 86 14.73 -4.52 -3.15
CA HIS A 86 15.49 -3.62 -4.00
C HIS A 86 16.98 -3.94 -3.87
N LEU A 87 17.64 -4.29 -4.97
CA LEU A 87 19.08 -4.55 -4.99
C LEU A 87 19.52 -5.55 -3.90
N ASP A 88 18.82 -6.67 -3.83
CA ASP A 88 19.07 -7.73 -2.84
C ASP A 88 18.87 -7.28 -1.38
N GLN A 89 18.16 -6.16 -1.16
CA GLN A 89 17.79 -5.68 0.18
C GLN A 89 16.28 -5.66 0.35
N ILE A 90 15.80 -6.20 1.45
CA ILE A 90 14.39 -6.11 1.82
C ILE A 90 14.11 -4.70 2.33
N THR A 91 13.20 -4.00 1.65
CA THR A 91 12.80 -2.62 1.96
C THR A 91 11.37 -2.52 2.47
N GLY A 92 10.61 -3.62 2.38
CA GLY A 92 9.26 -3.71 2.91
C GLY A 92 8.82 -5.16 3.06
N TYR A 93 7.86 -5.39 3.96
CA TYR A 93 7.17 -6.66 4.07
C TYR A 93 5.74 -6.46 4.56
N ALA A 94 4.89 -7.43 4.29
CA ALA A 94 3.56 -7.53 4.87
C ALA A 94 3.30 -8.97 5.31
N THR A 95 2.65 -9.16 6.45
CA THR A 95 2.19 -10.48 6.89
C THR A 95 0.97 -10.92 6.11
N LEU A 96 0.13 -9.95 5.78
CA LEU A 96 -1.08 -10.11 4.97
C LEU A 96 -1.54 -8.73 4.52
N ILE A 97 -1.96 -8.59 3.27
CA ILE A 97 -2.61 -7.37 2.82
C ILE A 97 -4.12 -7.49 3.11
N GLY A 98 -4.51 -7.00 4.28
CA GLY A 98 -5.89 -7.13 4.76
C GLY A 98 -6.09 -6.56 6.17
N PHE A 99 -7.30 -6.76 6.70
CA PHE A 99 -7.73 -6.14 7.95
C PHE A 99 -6.94 -6.65 9.18
N PHE A 100 -6.55 -7.92 9.17
CA PHE A 100 -5.84 -8.54 10.29
C PHE A 100 -4.32 -8.57 10.13
N GLY A 101 -3.81 -8.26 8.95
CA GLY A 101 -2.38 -8.21 8.69
C GLY A 101 -1.79 -6.83 8.93
N HIS A 102 -0.47 -6.77 9.00
CA HIS A 102 0.25 -5.50 9.01
C HIS A 102 1.27 -5.45 7.86
N ALA A 103 1.66 -4.24 7.49
CA ALA A 103 2.76 -4.01 6.57
C ALA A 103 3.68 -2.91 7.08
N VAL A 104 4.94 -3.07 6.74
CA VAL A 104 6.03 -2.15 7.08
C VAL A 104 6.89 -1.94 5.84
N ALA A 105 7.20 -0.70 5.52
CA ALA A 105 8.06 -0.36 4.41
C ALA A 105 8.88 0.90 4.68
N ARG A 106 10.08 0.98 4.11
CA ARG A 106 10.90 2.19 4.19
C ARG A 106 10.30 3.35 3.43
N THR A 107 9.66 3.04 2.30
CA THR A 107 9.08 4.06 1.41
C THR A 107 7.61 3.82 1.11
N ASN A 108 6.91 4.89 0.75
CA ASN A 108 5.52 4.80 0.28
C ASN A 108 5.41 3.99 -1.02
N GLN A 109 6.44 4.04 -1.89
CA GLN A 109 6.47 3.26 -3.12
C GLN A 109 6.45 1.75 -2.83
N ASP A 110 7.23 1.31 -1.85
CA ASP A 110 7.25 -0.10 -1.45
C ASP A 110 5.90 -0.55 -0.90
N LEU A 111 5.27 0.28 -0.06
CA LEU A 111 3.95 0.00 0.47
C LEU A 111 2.89 -0.06 -0.64
N MET A 112 2.92 0.89 -1.58
CA MET A 112 2.03 0.89 -2.76
C MET A 112 2.27 -0.33 -3.65
N ALA A 113 3.53 -0.77 -3.83
CA ALA A 113 3.88 -1.96 -4.61
C ALA A 113 3.27 -3.22 -3.99
N MET A 114 3.34 -3.39 -2.66
CA MET A 114 2.71 -4.51 -1.96
C MET A 114 1.18 -4.50 -2.12
N ILE A 115 0.55 -3.33 -1.93
CA ILE A 115 -0.90 -3.18 -2.10
C ILE A 115 -1.31 -3.53 -3.54
N ALA A 116 -0.56 -3.05 -4.54
CA ALA A 116 -0.83 -3.30 -5.95
C ALA A 116 -0.61 -4.76 -6.37
N ALA A 117 0.32 -5.46 -5.72
CA ALA A 117 0.62 -6.87 -5.98
C ALA A 117 -0.40 -7.82 -5.33
N ALA A 118 -1.19 -7.36 -4.37
CA ALA A 118 -2.16 -8.19 -3.68
C ALA A 118 -3.30 -8.61 -4.62
N PRO A 119 -3.55 -9.93 -4.79
CA PRO A 119 -4.63 -10.42 -5.67
C PRO A 119 -6.02 -10.11 -5.10
N SER A 120 -6.13 -9.98 -3.79
CA SER A 120 -7.35 -9.61 -3.05
C SER A 120 -6.99 -9.11 -1.67
N PHE A 121 -7.90 -8.39 -1.03
CA PHE A 121 -7.78 -7.97 0.36
C PHE A 121 -8.62 -8.88 1.25
N GLN A 122 -8.03 -9.34 2.34
CA GLN A 122 -8.75 -10.17 3.29
C GLN A 122 -9.62 -9.31 4.22
N GLY A 123 -10.87 -9.70 4.40
CA GLY A 123 -11.86 -8.96 5.18
C GLY A 123 -12.36 -7.71 4.45
N PRO A 124 -12.68 -6.62 5.17
CA PRO A 124 -13.23 -5.39 4.58
C PRO A 124 -12.19 -4.52 3.87
N GLY A 125 -10.92 -4.91 3.86
CA GLY A 125 -9.83 -4.11 3.33
C GLY A 125 -8.65 -4.06 4.30
N PHE A 126 -7.92 -2.97 4.35
CA PHE A 126 -6.81 -2.74 5.27
C PHE A 126 -6.91 -1.37 5.94
N LEU A 127 -6.26 -1.23 7.09
CA LEU A 127 -6.18 0.05 7.79
C LEU A 127 -5.02 0.87 7.22
N LEU A 128 -5.25 2.15 6.99
CA LEU A 128 -4.22 3.07 6.53
C LEU A 128 -4.27 4.35 7.37
N PRO A 129 -3.15 4.79 7.96
CA PRO A 129 -3.09 6.09 8.62
C PRO A 129 -3.37 7.22 7.62
N THR A 130 -4.41 8.02 7.86
CA THR A 130 -4.82 9.11 6.94
C THR A 130 -3.77 10.21 6.83
N ARG A 131 -2.87 10.35 7.81
CA ARG A 131 -1.73 11.26 7.72
C ARG A 131 -0.74 10.88 6.62
N ASN A 132 -0.68 9.59 6.20
CA ASN A 132 0.03 9.18 5.01
C ASN A 132 -0.79 9.49 3.76
N TYR A 133 -0.99 10.79 3.51
CA TYR A 133 -1.87 11.29 2.46
C TYR A 133 -1.43 10.83 1.05
N LEU A 134 -0.15 10.56 0.84
CA LEU A 134 0.36 10.09 -0.46
C LEU A 134 -0.19 8.71 -0.80
N VAL A 135 -0.07 7.74 0.12
CA VAL A 135 -0.62 6.40 -0.07
C VAL A 135 -2.14 6.46 -0.08
N PHE A 136 -2.76 7.26 0.80
CA PHE A 136 -4.21 7.43 0.85
C PHE A 136 -4.78 7.95 -0.49
N SER A 137 -4.20 9.03 -1.02
CA SER A 137 -4.63 9.60 -2.31
C SER A 137 -4.39 8.63 -3.47
N TRP A 138 -3.26 7.90 -3.44
CA TRP A 138 -2.98 6.87 -4.43
C TRP A 138 -4.00 5.74 -4.39
N CYS A 139 -4.40 5.28 -3.21
CA CYS A 139 -5.45 4.27 -3.04
C CYS A 139 -6.76 4.72 -3.70
N LEU A 140 -7.22 5.94 -3.38
CA LEU A 140 -8.44 6.49 -3.98
C LEU A 140 -8.34 6.63 -5.50
N ALA A 141 -7.20 7.09 -6.02
CA ALA A 141 -6.96 7.23 -7.45
C ALA A 141 -6.95 5.88 -8.18
N ASN A 142 -6.62 4.79 -7.48
CA ASN A 142 -6.65 3.41 -8.01
C ASN A 142 -7.95 2.66 -7.71
N GLY A 143 -9.01 3.37 -7.30
CA GLY A 143 -10.35 2.82 -7.18
C GLY A 143 -10.67 2.15 -5.85
N LEU A 144 -9.80 2.26 -4.84
CA LEU A 144 -10.15 1.86 -3.48
C LEU A 144 -11.12 2.88 -2.88
N THR A 145 -12.01 2.42 -2.05
CA THR A 145 -13.02 3.27 -1.40
C THR A 145 -12.81 3.28 0.12
N LEU A 146 -13.10 4.41 0.75
CA LEU A 146 -13.11 4.53 2.20
C LEU A 146 -14.35 3.81 2.76
N VAL A 147 -14.14 2.75 3.53
CA VAL A 147 -15.22 1.95 4.13
C VAL A 147 -15.60 2.49 5.49
N MET A 148 -14.60 2.80 6.34
CA MET A 148 -14.82 3.29 7.71
C MET A 148 -13.62 4.11 8.18
N GLN A 149 -13.85 4.96 9.15
CA GLN A 149 -12.80 5.66 9.90
C GLN A 149 -12.69 5.07 11.31
N THR A 150 -11.47 4.96 11.81
CA THR A 150 -11.18 4.47 13.15
C THR A 150 -10.30 5.46 13.90
N THR A 151 -10.41 5.49 15.22
CA THR A 151 -9.58 6.31 16.08
C THR A 151 -8.65 5.41 16.88
N LEU A 152 -7.34 5.63 16.74
CA LEU A 152 -6.35 4.98 17.59
C LEU A 152 -6.32 5.70 18.96
N MET A 153 -6.43 4.92 20.03
CA MET A 153 -6.29 5.41 21.39
C MET A 153 -5.20 4.62 22.09
N THR A 154 -4.34 5.30 22.83
CA THR A 154 -3.22 4.67 23.56
C THR A 154 -3.24 5.08 25.04
N ILE A 155 -2.62 4.24 25.87
CA ILE A 155 -2.31 4.58 27.27
C ILE A 155 -0.80 4.88 27.31
N GLY A 156 -0.46 6.09 27.77
CA GLY A 156 0.93 6.56 27.82
C GLY A 156 1.42 7.13 26.49
N LEU A 157 2.73 7.10 26.30
CA LEU A 157 3.36 7.67 25.11
C LEU A 157 3.13 6.79 23.89
N TYR A 158 2.61 7.36 22.82
CA TYR A 158 2.56 6.70 21.53
C TYR A 158 3.83 6.96 20.73
N ASN A 159 4.57 5.89 20.45
CA ASN A 159 5.71 5.96 19.56
C ASN A 159 5.25 5.70 18.13
N GLU A 160 5.28 6.75 17.31
CA GLU A 160 4.80 6.65 15.95
C GLU A 160 5.84 6.00 15.04
N PRO A 161 5.44 5.02 14.20
CA PRO A 161 6.36 4.37 13.25
C PRO A 161 7.00 5.37 12.29
N ALA A 162 8.31 5.17 12.02
CA ALA A 162 9.12 6.10 11.24
C ALA A 162 9.03 5.94 9.72
N GLY A 163 8.38 4.89 9.22
CA GLY A 163 8.27 4.57 7.78
C GLY A 163 6.84 4.59 7.26
N ALA A 164 6.65 3.96 6.12
CA ALA A 164 5.33 3.69 5.56
C ALA A 164 4.80 2.37 6.14
N TYR A 165 3.57 2.37 6.65
CA TYR A 165 2.99 1.19 7.28
C TYR A 165 1.47 1.20 7.19
N PHE A 166 0.87 0.04 7.38
CA PHE A 166 -0.50 -0.08 7.86
C PHE A 166 -0.55 -1.03 9.05
N PRO A 167 -1.31 -0.66 10.09
CA PRO A 167 -1.42 -1.44 11.30
C PRO A 167 -2.37 -2.63 11.10
N GLY A 168 -2.12 -3.73 11.79
CA GLY A 168 -3.11 -4.79 11.97
C GLY A 168 -4.10 -4.44 13.08
N VAL A 169 -5.33 -4.97 12.99
CA VAL A 169 -6.39 -4.71 13.99
C VAL A 169 -6.12 -5.42 15.33
N LEU A 170 -5.32 -6.47 15.31
CA LEU A 170 -5.05 -7.29 16.50
C LEU A 170 -3.87 -6.80 17.35
N TYR A 171 -3.19 -5.71 16.96
CA TYR A 171 -1.97 -5.23 17.66
C TYR A 171 -1.87 -3.71 17.64
#